data_4f23d423ec96e3f1734a3783fa64e979
#
_entry.id   4f23d423ec96e3f1734a3783fa64e979
#
_cell.length_a   1.000
_cell.length_b   1.000
_cell.length_c   1.000
_cell.angle_alpha   90.00
_cell.angle_beta   90.00
_cell.angle_gamma   90.00
#
_symmetry.space_group_name_H-M   'P 1'
#
loop_
_entity.id
_entity.type
_entity.pdbx_description
1 polymer ?
#
loop_
_entity_poly.entity_id
_entity_poly.type
_entity_poly.pdbx_seq_one_letter_code
_entity_poly.pdbx_strand_id
1 'polypeptide(L)'
;MPAPTIYYIRHGETDWNAEGRLQGTLDVPLNELGRRQAVSAGIILAGLLARDGHEAAQIPFVASPLGRARLTMELVRRALKLPVDDYAIDPRLREIGYGQWEGSTLPEARAADPELFARRVAAKWTVAAPGGERYLDVETRMGAWYAEL
;
A
#
# COMPACT_ATOMS: atom_id res chain seq x y z
N MET A 1 -4.67 4.48 -27.44
CA MET A 1 -4.98 5.54 -26.51
C MET A 1 -3.79 5.71 -25.55
N PRO A 2 -3.48 6.92 -25.08
CA PRO A 2 -2.44 7.07 -24.07
C PRO A 2 -2.84 6.32 -22.79
N ALA A 3 -1.84 5.78 -22.07
CA ALA A 3 -2.09 5.15 -20.78
C ALA A 3 -2.69 6.17 -19.79
N PRO A 4 -3.60 5.74 -18.90
CA PRO A 4 -4.18 6.64 -17.90
C PRO A 4 -3.10 7.16 -16.94
N THR A 5 -3.25 8.42 -16.49
CA THR A 5 -2.41 8.95 -15.41
C THR A 5 -2.90 8.38 -14.09
N ILE A 6 -1.99 7.80 -13.29
CA ILE A 6 -2.29 7.25 -11.98
C ILE A 6 -1.53 8.04 -10.93
N TYR A 7 -2.24 8.56 -9.92
CA TYR A 7 -1.66 9.14 -8.72
C TYR A 7 -1.60 8.07 -7.64
N TYR A 8 -0.40 7.55 -7.39
CA TYR A 8 -0.17 6.52 -6.38
C TYR A 8 0.22 7.14 -5.04
N ILE A 9 -0.52 6.80 -4.00
CA ILE A 9 -0.24 7.25 -2.63
C ILE A 9 0.01 6.01 -1.75
N ARG A 10 1.21 5.94 -1.16
CA ARG A 10 1.52 4.95 -0.13
C ARG A 10 0.83 5.36 1.17
N HIS A 11 0.36 4.37 1.96
CA HIS A 11 -0.17 4.63 3.30
C HIS A 11 0.86 5.32 4.19
N GLY A 12 0.39 6.09 5.17
CA GLY A 12 1.23 6.72 6.19
C GLY A 12 1.93 5.69 7.09
N GLU A 13 2.89 6.17 7.88
CA GLU A 13 3.68 5.34 8.78
C GLU A 13 2.81 4.63 9.84
N THR A 14 3.17 3.40 10.15
CA THR A 14 2.69 2.63 11.31
C THR A 14 3.85 2.41 12.28
N ASP A 15 3.57 2.02 13.52
CA ASP A 15 4.64 1.67 14.48
C ASP A 15 5.51 0.52 13.94
N TRP A 16 4.93 -0.43 13.24
CA TRP A 16 5.70 -1.51 12.63
C TRP A 16 6.63 -1.04 11.50
N ASN A 17 6.24 0.01 10.75
CA ASN A 17 7.18 0.64 9.82
C ASN A 17 8.36 1.27 10.56
N ALA A 18 8.11 1.98 11.66
CA ALA A 18 9.14 2.60 12.46
C ALA A 18 10.09 1.55 13.09
N GLU A 19 9.56 0.38 13.47
CA GLU A 19 10.32 -0.73 14.02
C GLU A 19 10.99 -1.61 12.95
N GLY A 20 10.70 -1.41 11.67
CA GLY A 20 11.21 -2.24 10.58
C GLY A 20 10.59 -3.64 10.52
N ARG A 21 9.36 -3.79 11.04
CA ARG A 21 8.61 -5.05 11.02
C ARG A 21 7.79 -5.20 9.74
N LEU A 22 7.75 -6.42 9.23
CA LEU A 22 6.93 -6.81 8.08
C LEU A 22 5.47 -6.83 8.48
N GLN A 23 4.64 -6.02 7.83
CA GLN A 23 3.21 -5.93 8.16
C GLN A 23 2.39 -6.92 7.34
N GLY A 24 2.64 -6.98 6.03
CA GLY A 24 1.87 -7.79 5.12
C GLY A 24 0.38 -7.50 5.21
N THR A 25 -0.41 -8.53 5.43
CA THR A 25 -1.87 -8.46 5.51
C THR A 25 -2.41 -8.13 6.91
N LEU A 26 -1.55 -8.07 7.92
CA LEU A 26 -1.98 -7.67 9.27
C LEU A 26 -2.35 -6.18 9.31
N ASP A 27 -3.41 -5.89 10.05
CA ASP A 27 -3.99 -4.55 10.07
C ASP A 27 -3.42 -3.71 11.22
N VAL A 28 -2.21 -3.18 10.99
CA VAL A 28 -1.52 -2.29 11.92
C VAL A 28 -1.96 -0.84 11.64
N PRO A 29 -2.44 -0.09 12.65
CA PRO A 29 -2.95 1.26 12.45
C PRO A 29 -1.84 2.26 12.13
N LEU A 30 -2.21 3.38 11.50
CA LEU A 30 -1.32 4.53 11.35
C LEU A 30 -0.94 5.09 12.73
N ASN A 31 0.34 5.39 12.91
CA ASN A 31 0.78 6.20 14.05
C ASN A 31 0.51 7.70 13.79
N GLU A 32 0.89 8.54 14.73
CA GLU A 32 0.64 9.99 14.63
C GLU A 32 1.38 10.62 13.44
N LEU A 33 2.62 10.21 13.19
CA LEU A 33 3.37 10.66 12.02
C LEU A 33 2.69 10.23 10.72
N GLY A 34 2.24 8.99 10.63
CA GLY A 34 1.53 8.48 9.47
C GLY A 34 0.23 9.23 9.15
N ARG A 35 -0.50 9.67 10.18
CA ARG A 35 -1.68 10.51 9.99
C ARG A 35 -1.32 11.88 9.40
N ARG A 36 -0.25 12.52 9.88
CA ARG A 36 0.26 13.78 9.32
C ARG A 36 0.76 13.61 7.90
N GLN A 37 1.45 12.51 7.60
CA GLN A 37 1.90 12.18 6.25
C GLN A 37 0.71 12.03 5.28
N ALA A 38 -0.37 11.39 5.71
CA ALA A 38 -1.57 11.23 4.90
C ALA A 38 -2.24 12.58 4.57
N VAL A 39 -2.32 13.49 5.54
CA VAL A 39 -2.82 14.86 5.30
C VAL A 39 -1.92 15.60 4.31
N SER A 40 -0.60 15.51 4.49
CA SER A 40 0.38 16.13 3.59
C SER A 40 0.27 15.56 2.16
N ALA A 41 0.05 14.26 2.02
CA ALA A 41 -0.16 13.62 0.72
C ALA A 41 -1.41 14.18 0.01
N GLY A 42 -2.48 14.46 0.74
CA GLY A 42 -3.67 15.12 0.19
C GLY A 42 -3.39 16.54 -0.31
N ILE A 43 -2.60 17.31 0.43
CA ILE A 43 -2.20 18.66 0.00
C ILE A 43 -1.32 18.60 -1.26
N ILE A 44 -0.37 17.66 -1.31
CA ILE A 44 0.48 17.44 -2.48
C ILE A 44 -0.37 17.04 -3.68
N LEU A 45 -1.32 16.11 -3.49
CA LEU A 45 -2.22 15.68 -4.56
C LEU A 45 -3.06 16.84 -5.09
N ALA A 46 -3.57 17.72 -4.22
CA ALA A 46 -4.30 18.91 -4.66
C ALA A 46 -3.46 19.77 -5.61
N GLY A 47 -2.18 19.99 -5.29
CA GLY A 47 -1.25 20.72 -6.16
C GLY A 47 -0.98 20.03 -7.49
N LEU A 48 -0.82 18.70 -7.48
CA LEU A 48 -0.62 17.91 -8.70
C LEU A 48 -1.84 17.97 -9.61
N LEU A 49 -3.05 17.78 -9.06
CA LEU A 49 -4.29 17.84 -9.80
C LEU A 49 -4.51 19.23 -10.44
N ALA A 50 -4.27 20.29 -9.69
CA ALA A 50 -4.37 21.65 -10.19
C ALA A 50 -3.38 21.91 -11.34
N ARG A 51 -2.14 21.43 -11.20
CA ARG A 51 -1.13 21.53 -12.27
C ARG A 51 -1.57 20.80 -13.54
N ASP A 52 -2.16 19.61 -13.39
CA ASP A 52 -2.53 18.73 -14.49
C ASP A 52 -3.94 19.07 -15.06
N GLY A 53 -4.61 20.06 -14.49
CA GLY A 53 -5.92 20.52 -14.95
C GLY A 53 -7.09 19.59 -14.59
N HIS A 54 -6.94 18.82 -13.51
CA HIS A 54 -7.96 17.88 -13.04
C HIS A 54 -8.69 18.44 -11.80
N GLU A 55 -9.98 18.19 -11.74
CA GLU A 55 -10.80 18.45 -10.56
C GLU A 55 -10.87 17.17 -9.69
N ALA A 56 -10.53 17.29 -8.41
CA ALA A 56 -10.48 16.16 -7.49
C ALA A 56 -11.82 15.40 -7.40
N ALA A 57 -12.96 16.12 -7.51
CA ALA A 57 -14.29 15.52 -7.46
C ALA A 57 -14.62 14.63 -8.68
N GLN A 58 -13.86 14.75 -9.76
CA GLN A 58 -14.10 14.00 -11.01
C GLN A 58 -13.18 12.78 -11.15
N ILE A 59 -12.23 12.59 -10.22
CA ILE A 59 -11.28 11.49 -10.27
C ILE A 59 -11.79 10.32 -9.44
N PRO A 60 -11.76 9.08 -9.98
CA PRO A 60 -12.06 7.90 -9.19
C PRO A 60 -10.95 7.65 -8.16
N PHE A 61 -11.34 7.37 -6.92
CA PHE A 61 -10.44 6.99 -5.85
C PHE A 61 -10.63 5.52 -5.51
N VAL A 62 -9.53 4.79 -5.38
CA VAL A 62 -9.53 3.34 -5.04
C VAL A 62 -8.49 3.10 -3.96
N ALA A 63 -8.83 2.30 -2.96
CA ALA A 63 -7.91 1.94 -1.88
C ALA A 63 -7.83 0.43 -1.66
N SER A 64 -6.70 0.01 -1.09
CA SER A 64 -6.56 -1.31 -0.46
C SER A 64 -7.57 -1.48 0.69
N PRO A 65 -8.06 -2.69 0.97
CA PRO A 65 -8.96 -2.95 2.10
C PRO A 65 -8.31 -2.79 3.48
N LEU A 66 -6.97 -2.73 3.56
CA LEU A 66 -6.26 -2.61 4.84
C LEU A 66 -6.55 -1.26 5.53
N GLY A 67 -6.79 -1.28 6.84
CA GLY A 67 -7.18 -0.10 7.61
C GLY A 67 -6.21 1.06 7.50
N ARG A 68 -4.89 0.80 7.48
CA ARG A 68 -3.86 1.85 7.26
C ARG A 68 -4.00 2.54 5.90
N ALA A 69 -4.36 1.80 4.85
CA ALA A 69 -4.57 2.36 3.52
C ALA A 69 -5.89 3.13 3.45
N ARG A 70 -6.95 2.59 4.04
CA ARG A 70 -8.27 3.23 4.11
C ARG A 70 -8.20 4.55 4.88
N LEU A 71 -7.59 4.56 6.07
CA LEU A 71 -7.45 5.79 6.86
C LEU A 71 -6.58 6.82 6.12
N THR A 72 -5.54 6.39 5.41
CA THR A 72 -4.76 7.29 4.54
C THR A 72 -5.65 7.92 3.48
N MET A 73 -6.47 7.13 2.79
CA MET A 73 -7.42 7.61 1.78
C MET A 73 -8.41 8.63 2.36
N GLU A 74 -8.99 8.34 3.52
CA GLU A 74 -9.95 9.21 4.19
C GLU A 74 -9.33 10.57 4.56
N LEU A 75 -8.08 10.56 5.06
CA LEU A 75 -7.34 11.79 5.38
C LEU A 75 -6.94 12.58 4.13
N VAL A 76 -6.54 11.91 3.05
CA VAL A 76 -6.29 12.52 1.74
C VAL A 76 -7.55 13.20 1.22
N ARG A 77 -8.68 12.48 1.19
CA ARG A 77 -9.96 13.03 0.70
C ARG A 77 -10.44 14.20 1.54
N ARG A 78 -10.27 14.15 2.87
CA ARG A 78 -10.57 15.27 3.76
C ARG A 78 -9.73 16.50 3.43
N ALA A 79 -8.44 16.33 3.16
CA ALA A 79 -7.56 17.42 2.75
C ALA A 79 -7.98 18.04 1.40
N LEU A 80 -8.54 17.23 0.50
CA LEU A 80 -9.14 17.66 -0.77
C LEU A 80 -10.56 18.24 -0.63
N LYS A 81 -11.12 18.29 0.60
CA LYS A 81 -12.50 18.73 0.90
C LYS A 81 -13.57 17.88 0.20
N LEU A 82 -13.29 16.60 0.03
CA LEU A 82 -14.21 15.60 -0.52
C LEU A 82 -14.89 14.77 0.59
N PRO A 83 -16.04 14.15 0.33
CA PRO A 83 -16.63 13.14 1.23
C PRO A 83 -15.60 12.04 1.51
N VAL A 84 -15.38 11.73 2.80
CA VAL A 84 -14.26 10.86 3.21
C VAL A 84 -14.44 9.40 2.84
N ASP A 85 -15.67 8.93 2.70
CA ASP A 85 -16.08 7.53 2.48
C ASP A 85 -16.47 7.21 1.02
N ASP A 86 -16.45 8.19 0.11
CA ASP A 86 -16.83 8.02 -1.28
C ASP A 86 -15.63 7.56 -2.15
N TYR A 87 -15.16 6.34 -1.92
CA TYR A 87 -14.11 5.70 -2.71
C TYR A 87 -14.33 4.18 -2.79
N ALA A 88 -13.79 3.58 -3.85
CA ALA A 88 -13.85 2.13 -4.02
C ALA A 88 -12.75 1.41 -3.20
N ILE A 89 -13.04 0.18 -2.80
CA ILE A 89 -12.06 -0.72 -2.18
C ILE A 89 -11.82 -1.87 -3.14
N ASP A 90 -10.54 -2.16 -3.44
CA ASP A 90 -10.19 -3.29 -4.27
C ASP A 90 -9.18 -4.21 -3.53
N PRO A 91 -9.56 -5.48 -3.27
CA PRO A 91 -8.69 -6.44 -2.61
C PRO A 91 -7.38 -6.73 -3.33
N ARG A 92 -7.33 -6.50 -4.65
CA ARG A 92 -6.11 -6.68 -5.46
C ARG A 92 -5.02 -5.69 -5.10
N LEU A 93 -5.36 -4.55 -4.46
CA LEU A 93 -4.44 -3.50 -4.03
C LEU A 93 -3.83 -3.75 -2.64
N ARG A 94 -4.12 -4.89 -1.99
CA ARG A 94 -3.55 -5.17 -0.67
C ARG A 94 -2.03 -5.34 -0.75
N GLU A 95 -1.36 -5.09 0.37
CA GLU A 95 0.07 -5.36 0.56
C GLU A 95 0.39 -6.83 0.28
N ILE A 96 1.63 -7.12 -0.12
CA ILE A 96 2.12 -8.50 -0.23
C ILE A 96 2.00 -9.20 1.12
N GLY A 97 1.45 -10.42 1.11
CA GLY A 97 1.40 -11.26 2.30
C GLY A 97 2.78 -11.85 2.61
N TYR A 98 3.26 -11.63 3.83
CA TYR A 98 4.51 -12.21 4.32
C TYR A 98 4.29 -13.48 5.15
N GLY A 99 3.03 -13.93 5.33
CA GLY A 99 2.70 -15.15 6.04
C GLY A 99 3.31 -15.21 7.44
N GLN A 100 4.08 -16.25 7.74
CA GLN A 100 4.68 -16.45 9.06
C GLN A 100 5.75 -15.41 9.43
N TRP A 101 6.22 -14.60 8.48
CA TRP A 101 7.16 -13.53 8.79
C TRP A 101 6.47 -12.22 9.17
N GLU A 102 5.15 -12.14 9.10
CA GLU A 102 4.41 -10.96 9.56
C GLU A 102 4.66 -10.71 11.05
N GLY A 103 4.94 -9.44 11.40
CA GLY A 103 5.36 -9.04 12.74
C GLY A 103 6.85 -9.17 13.03
N SER A 104 7.61 -9.90 12.20
CA SER A 104 9.07 -10.02 12.34
C SER A 104 9.81 -8.89 11.65
N THR A 105 10.98 -8.53 12.16
CA THR A 105 11.98 -7.78 11.41
C THR A 105 12.70 -8.70 10.42
N LEU A 106 13.40 -8.13 9.43
CA LEU A 106 14.21 -8.94 8.51
C LEU A 106 15.31 -9.76 9.23
N PRO A 107 16.04 -9.22 10.24
CA PRO A 107 16.97 -10.04 11.02
C PRO A 107 16.30 -11.20 11.76
N GLU A 108 15.12 -10.99 12.35
CA GLU A 108 14.36 -12.04 13.04
C GLU A 108 13.89 -13.13 12.05
N ALA A 109 13.36 -12.75 10.89
CA ALA A 109 12.96 -13.68 9.83
C ALA A 109 14.17 -14.50 9.32
N ARG A 110 15.33 -13.84 9.14
CA ARG A 110 16.57 -14.50 8.76
C ARG A 110 17.06 -15.49 9.83
N ALA A 111 16.94 -15.14 11.10
CA ALA A 111 17.36 -16.03 12.20
C ALA A 111 16.45 -17.26 12.31
N ALA A 112 15.15 -17.11 12.01
CA ALA A 112 14.18 -18.20 12.06
C ALA A 112 14.40 -19.26 10.96
N ASP A 113 14.74 -18.83 9.74
CA ASP A 113 15.05 -19.72 8.60
C ASP A 113 16.06 -19.04 7.65
N PRO A 114 17.37 -19.19 7.94
CA PRO A 114 18.42 -18.54 7.16
C PRO A 114 18.47 -19.01 5.70
N GLU A 115 18.17 -20.29 5.45
CA GLU A 115 18.22 -20.86 4.11
C GLU A 115 17.08 -20.32 3.22
N LEU A 116 15.84 -20.38 3.69
CA LEU A 116 14.70 -19.83 2.98
C LEU A 116 14.83 -18.32 2.80
N PHE A 117 15.31 -17.60 3.83
CA PHE A 117 15.55 -16.17 3.74
C PHE A 117 16.54 -15.83 2.62
N ALA A 118 17.68 -16.53 2.55
CA ALA A 118 18.67 -16.34 1.49
C ALA A 118 18.09 -16.64 0.09
N ARG A 119 17.34 -17.73 -0.05
CA ARG A 119 16.65 -18.08 -1.30
C ARG A 119 15.66 -16.99 -1.73
N ARG A 120 14.88 -16.47 -0.80
CA ARG A 120 13.91 -15.43 -1.11
C ARG A 120 14.56 -14.10 -1.49
N VAL A 121 15.65 -13.71 -0.81
CA VAL A 121 16.42 -12.51 -1.18
C VAL A 121 16.96 -12.63 -2.62
N ALA A 122 17.45 -13.82 -2.99
CA ALA A 122 17.99 -14.08 -4.33
C ALA A 122 16.88 -14.17 -5.43
N ALA A 123 15.68 -14.62 -5.07
CA ALA A 123 14.63 -14.96 -6.04
C ALA A 123 13.21 -14.59 -5.54
N LYS A 124 13.02 -13.37 -5.06
CA LYS A 124 11.73 -12.91 -4.48
C LYS A 124 10.53 -12.99 -5.42
N TRP A 125 10.76 -13.05 -6.72
CA TRP A 125 9.69 -13.22 -7.72
C TRP A 125 9.04 -14.60 -7.65
N THR A 126 9.82 -15.62 -7.32
CA THR A 126 9.40 -17.02 -7.36
C THR A 126 9.41 -17.70 -5.99
N VAL A 127 10.05 -17.10 -4.98
CA VAL A 127 10.14 -17.64 -3.62
C VAL A 127 9.38 -16.72 -2.66
N ALA A 128 8.37 -17.26 -1.97
CA ALA A 128 7.60 -16.57 -0.95
C ALA A 128 8.19 -16.78 0.45
N ALA A 129 7.78 -15.93 1.40
CA ALA A 129 7.85 -16.25 2.82
C ALA A 129 6.90 -17.43 3.14
N PRO A 130 7.09 -18.18 4.23
CA PRO A 130 6.22 -19.31 4.57
C PRO A 130 4.76 -18.88 4.70
N GLY A 131 3.89 -19.44 3.85
CA GLY A 131 2.47 -19.06 3.82
C GLY A 131 2.18 -17.66 3.25
N GLY A 132 3.18 -17.00 2.67
CA GLY A 132 3.05 -15.67 2.06
C GLY A 132 2.87 -15.71 0.54
N GLU A 133 2.96 -14.53 -0.08
CA GLU A 133 2.89 -14.34 -1.52
C GLU A 133 4.29 -14.19 -2.14
N ARG A 134 4.44 -14.64 -3.38
CA ARG A 134 5.56 -14.27 -4.25
C ARG A 134 5.29 -12.90 -4.88
N TYR A 135 6.32 -12.20 -5.33
CA TYR A 135 6.11 -10.97 -6.14
C TYR A 135 5.33 -11.25 -7.44
N LEU A 136 5.48 -12.46 -8.03
CA LEU A 136 4.69 -12.88 -9.19
C LEU A 136 3.18 -12.95 -8.89
N ASP A 137 2.79 -13.35 -7.68
CA ASP A 137 1.37 -13.38 -7.27
C ASP A 137 0.82 -11.96 -7.16
N VAL A 138 1.61 -11.03 -6.61
CA VAL A 138 1.27 -9.60 -6.54
C VAL A 138 1.16 -9.00 -7.93
N GLU A 139 2.14 -9.24 -8.80
CA GLU A 139 2.12 -8.78 -10.20
C GLU A 139 0.85 -9.26 -10.92
N THR A 140 0.50 -10.53 -10.76
CA THR A 140 -0.69 -11.11 -11.41
C THR A 140 -1.97 -10.39 -10.97
N ARG A 141 -2.19 -10.19 -9.66
CA ARG A 141 -3.40 -9.53 -9.18
C ARG A 141 -3.42 -8.02 -9.47
N MET A 142 -2.27 -7.34 -9.39
CA MET A 142 -2.14 -5.94 -9.75
C MET A 142 -2.30 -5.72 -11.25
N GLY A 143 -1.74 -6.60 -12.07
CA GLY A 143 -1.89 -6.56 -13.52
C GLY A 143 -3.34 -6.73 -13.96
N ALA A 144 -4.09 -7.62 -13.31
CA ALA A 144 -5.52 -7.77 -13.56
C ALA A 144 -6.31 -6.50 -13.21
N TRP A 145 -5.98 -5.83 -12.11
CA TRP A 145 -6.57 -4.54 -11.76
C TRP A 145 -6.20 -3.45 -12.78
N TYR A 146 -4.93 -3.37 -13.14
CA TYR A 146 -4.43 -2.36 -14.08
C TYR A 146 -5.05 -2.49 -15.49
N ALA A 147 -5.36 -3.72 -15.91
CA ALA A 147 -5.96 -3.97 -17.22
C ALA A 147 -7.43 -3.49 -17.35
N GLU A 148 -8.06 -3.13 -16.21
CA GLU A 148 -9.42 -2.62 -16.17
C GLU A 148 -9.48 -1.07 -16.21
N LEU A 149 -8.34 -0.39 -16.14
CA LEU A 149 -8.23 1.08 -16.21
C LEU A 149 -8.27 1.58 -17.67
#